data_a9c14bfa7bc1b9c445c66dcc35b0d0d8
#
_entry.id   a9c14bfa7bc1b9c445c66dcc35b0d0d8
#
_cell.length_a   1.000
_cell.length_b   1.000
_cell.length_c   1.000
_cell.angle_alpha   90.00
_cell.angle_beta   90.00
_cell.angle_gamma   90.00
#
_symmetry.space_group_name_H-M   'P 1'
#
loop_
_entity.id
_entity.type
_entity.pdbx_description
1 polymer ?
#
loop_
_entity_poly.entity_id
_entity_poly.type
_entity_poly.pdbx_seq_one_letter_code
_entity_poly.pdbx_strand_id
1 'polypeptide(L)'
;FESANKCIQSTKNCNSEDIEGVLISTNDNSKYLGAILSENMGIQPKISHSIEHLCSSGTNAIISAYSYISAGLSDLVLVSGAESATNPGQVLEWDKSRGDLEHPIYWASILTKLHKTKFQTTEEELAIVSAKNHKHAMDNPLAYSNEAKTVSEVMNSKQITDDLRILDCSRSCSGSSSILLASEEKARKISEQPIWITGIGQKTTSASFTKNILEEVKSTRIAAESAYKMADIEPELIDVA
;
A
#
# COMPACT_ATOMS: atom_id res chain seq x y z
N PHE A 1 -4.51 -16.24 4.57
CA PHE A 1 -5.06 -17.45 3.93
C PHE A 1 -6.37 -17.16 3.22
N GLU A 2 -7.39 -16.59 3.89
CA GLU A 2 -8.72 -16.37 3.30
C GLU A 2 -8.67 -15.48 2.04
N SER A 3 -7.97 -14.35 2.08
CA SER A 3 -7.83 -13.47 0.92
C SER A 3 -7.09 -14.13 -0.25
N ALA A 4 -6.07 -14.94 0.04
CA ALA A 4 -5.34 -15.70 -0.96
C ALA A 4 -6.25 -16.73 -1.66
N ASN A 5 -7.01 -17.49 -0.89
CA ASN A 5 -7.98 -18.45 -1.45
C ASN A 5 -9.06 -17.76 -2.29
N LYS A 6 -9.65 -16.66 -1.80
CA LYS A 6 -10.61 -15.88 -2.57
C LYS A 6 -10.02 -15.37 -3.89
N CYS A 7 -8.77 -14.92 -3.87
CA CYS A 7 -8.07 -14.45 -5.06
C CYS A 7 -7.94 -15.55 -6.11
N ILE A 8 -7.53 -16.77 -5.70
CA ILE A 8 -7.41 -17.91 -6.61
C ILE A 8 -8.78 -18.35 -7.12
N GLN A 9 -9.76 -18.51 -6.23
CA GLN A 9 -11.11 -18.95 -6.59
C GLN A 9 -11.84 -17.98 -7.52
N SER A 10 -11.52 -16.69 -7.46
CA SER A 10 -12.06 -15.68 -8.36
C SER A 10 -11.37 -15.66 -9.73
N THR A 11 -10.27 -16.38 -9.88
CA THR A 11 -9.49 -16.45 -11.13
C THR A 11 -9.84 -17.71 -11.91
N LYS A 12 -10.29 -17.54 -13.15
CA LYS A 12 -10.64 -18.68 -14.02
C LYS A 12 -9.41 -19.52 -14.35
N ASN A 13 -9.59 -20.82 -14.46
CA ASN A 13 -8.53 -21.76 -14.88
C ASN A 13 -7.22 -21.62 -14.08
N CYS A 14 -7.32 -21.29 -12.80
CA CYS A 14 -6.19 -21.17 -11.89
C CYS A 14 -6.41 -22.03 -10.65
N ASN A 15 -5.46 -22.88 -10.33
CA ASN A 15 -5.45 -23.69 -9.12
C ASN A 15 -4.29 -23.26 -8.23
N SER A 16 -4.34 -23.62 -6.94
CA SER A 16 -3.26 -23.31 -6.02
C SER A 16 -1.93 -23.93 -6.43
N GLU A 17 -1.95 -25.11 -7.06
CA GLU A 17 -0.75 -25.81 -7.57
C GLU A 17 -0.04 -25.08 -8.72
N ASP A 18 -0.75 -24.18 -9.42
CA ASP A 18 -0.16 -23.36 -10.49
C ASP A 18 0.76 -22.24 -9.94
N ILE A 19 0.68 -21.95 -8.63
CA ILE A 19 1.41 -20.85 -8.01
C ILE A 19 2.87 -21.25 -7.81
N GLU A 20 3.76 -20.52 -8.44
CA GLU A 20 5.20 -20.75 -8.40
C GLU A 20 5.92 -19.81 -7.42
N GLY A 21 5.29 -18.71 -7.04
CA GLY A 21 5.83 -17.76 -6.06
C GLY A 21 4.78 -17.28 -5.06
N VAL A 22 5.17 -17.13 -3.80
CA VAL A 22 4.34 -16.56 -2.72
C VAL A 22 5.13 -15.47 -2.02
N LEU A 23 4.66 -14.23 -2.15
CA LEU A 23 5.24 -13.08 -1.47
C LEU A 23 4.25 -12.51 -0.47
N ILE A 24 4.69 -12.35 0.78
CA ILE A 24 3.89 -11.71 1.82
C ILE A 24 4.45 -10.32 2.10
N SER A 25 3.59 -9.31 1.99
CA SER A 25 3.91 -7.97 2.48
C SER A 25 3.28 -7.76 3.86
N THR A 26 4.09 -7.33 4.81
CA THR A 26 3.65 -7.06 6.17
C THR A 26 4.60 -6.11 6.87
N ASN A 27 4.08 -5.35 7.81
CA ASN A 27 4.85 -4.58 8.79
C ASN A 27 4.88 -5.29 10.17
N ASP A 28 4.27 -6.46 10.25
CA ASP A 28 4.24 -7.31 11.42
C ASP A 28 5.64 -7.95 11.65
N ASN A 29 5.98 -8.18 12.92
CA ASN A 29 7.22 -8.85 13.30
C ASN A 29 7.20 -10.39 13.12
N SER A 30 6.12 -10.94 12.60
CA SER A 30 5.96 -12.37 12.36
C SER A 30 6.97 -12.89 11.32
N LYS A 31 7.52 -14.06 11.59
CA LYS A 31 8.53 -14.70 10.74
C LYS A 31 7.89 -15.78 9.87
N TYR A 32 8.54 -16.08 8.75
CA TYR A 32 8.19 -17.20 7.86
C TYR A 32 6.78 -17.16 7.26
N LEU A 33 6.13 -16.00 7.21
CA LEU A 33 4.73 -15.90 6.76
C LEU A 33 4.50 -16.45 5.34
N GLY A 34 5.47 -16.27 4.43
CA GLY A 34 5.40 -16.85 3.09
C GLY A 34 5.33 -18.38 3.11
N ALA A 35 6.22 -19.01 3.88
CA ALA A 35 6.24 -20.47 4.04
C ALA A 35 4.97 -20.98 4.77
N ILE A 36 4.54 -20.27 5.82
CA ILE A 36 3.32 -20.62 6.57
C ILE A 36 2.08 -20.52 5.66
N LEU A 37 1.97 -19.49 4.83
CA LEU A 37 0.87 -19.39 3.87
C LEU A 37 0.93 -20.52 2.86
N SER A 38 2.11 -20.82 2.30
CA SER A 38 2.30 -21.92 1.33
C SER A 38 1.89 -23.27 1.91
N GLU A 39 2.29 -23.55 3.16
CA GLU A 39 1.92 -24.78 3.87
C GLU A 39 0.40 -24.86 4.09
N ASN A 40 -0.23 -23.77 4.56
CA ASN A 40 -1.69 -23.72 4.75
C ASN A 40 -2.48 -23.87 3.44
N MET A 41 -1.89 -23.49 2.32
CA MET A 41 -2.48 -23.67 0.98
C MET A 41 -2.16 -25.03 0.36
N GLY A 42 -1.29 -25.83 0.99
CA GLY A 42 -0.86 -27.14 0.47
C GLY A 42 0.02 -27.04 -0.78
N ILE A 43 0.76 -25.93 -0.97
CA ILE A 43 1.60 -25.69 -2.16
C ILE A 43 3.08 -25.63 -1.81
N GLN A 44 3.93 -25.91 -2.80
CA GLN A 44 5.38 -25.86 -2.69
C GLN A 44 5.97 -24.93 -3.77
N PRO A 45 5.83 -23.61 -3.62
CA PRO A 45 6.30 -22.66 -4.61
C PRO A 45 7.83 -22.64 -4.69
N LYS A 46 8.36 -22.30 -5.86
CA LYS A 46 9.83 -22.10 -6.08
C LYS A 46 10.36 -20.92 -5.27
N ILE A 47 9.50 -19.91 -5.04
CA ILE A 47 9.84 -18.64 -4.36
C ILE A 47 8.85 -18.43 -3.23
N SER A 48 9.34 -18.25 -1.99
CA SER A 48 8.47 -17.91 -0.86
C SER A 48 9.23 -17.11 0.18
N HIS A 49 8.82 -15.84 0.39
CA HIS A 49 9.38 -14.98 1.44
C HIS A 49 8.47 -13.80 1.79
N SER A 50 8.84 -13.12 2.87
CA SER A 50 8.18 -11.89 3.31
C SER A 50 8.98 -10.66 2.87
N ILE A 51 8.27 -9.58 2.59
CA ILE A 51 8.82 -8.28 2.24
C ILE A 51 8.31 -7.26 3.24
N GLU A 52 9.24 -6.57 3.87
CA GLU A 52 8.99 -5.48 4.79
C GLU A 52 9.61 -4.19 4.23
N HIS A 53 8.82 -3.15 4.12
CA HIS A 53 9.23 -1.81 3.76
C HIS A 53 8.22 -0.79 4.31
N LEU A 54 7.76 -0.99 5.53
CA LEU A 54 6.71 -0.20 6.17
C LEU A 54 5.48 -0.03 5.25
N CYS A 55 4.96 1.17 5.14
CA CYS A 55 3.76 1.48 4.35
C CYS A 55 3.88 1.13 2.86
N SER A 56 5.08 0.96 2.32
CA SER A 56 5.31 0.58 0.91
C SER A 56 5.58 -0.92 0.71
N SER A 57 5.41 -1.76 1.74
CA SER A 57 5.67 -3.21 1.65
C SER A 57 4.86 -3.87 0.53
N GLY A 58 3.57 -3.51 0.39
CA GLY A 58 2.71 -4.05 -0.68
C GLY A 58 3.23 -3.71 -2.08
N THR A 59 3.57 -2.45 -2.33
CA THR A 59 4.12 -2.01 -3.61
C THR A 59 5.46 -2.70 -3.90
N ASN A 60 6.33 -2.84 -2.89
CA ASN A 60 7.60 -3.55 -3.06
C ASN A 60 7.41 -5.03 -3.36
N ALA A 61 6.40 -5.68 -2.78
CA ALA A 61 6.06 -7.06 -3.09
C ALA A 61 5.58 -7.22 -4.54
N ILE A 62 4.78 -6.28 -5.04
CA ILE A 62 4.34 -6.24 -6.44
C ILE A 62 5.55 -6.06 -7.38
N ILE A 63 6.44 -5.11 -7.08
CA ILE A 63 7.66 -4.87 -7.86
C ILE A 63 8.58 -6.10 -7.87
N SER A 64 8.70 -6.80 -6.73
CA SER A 64 9.47 -8.03 -6.64
C SER A 64 8.86 -9.15 -7.48
N ALA A 65 7.54 -9.35 -7.40
CA ALA A 65 6.83 -10.31 -8.24
C ALA A 65 7.00 -10.01 -9.73
N TYR A 66 6.83 -8.73 -10.13
CA TYR A 66 7.10 -8.27 -11.49
C TYR A 66 8.53 -8.63 -11.93
N SER A 67 9.51 -8.41 -11.06
CA SER A 67 10.92 -8.69 -11.36
C SER A 67 11.18 -10.19 -11.56
N TYR A 68 10.59 -11.05 -10.73
CA TYR A 68 10.69 -12.52 -10.88
C TYR A 68 10.07 -13.00 -12.18
N ILE A 69 8.91 -12.48 -12.54
CA ILE A 69 8.21 -12.83 -13.79
C ILE A 69 9.01 -12.33 -14.99
N SER A 70 9.46 -11.09 -14.96
CA SER A 70 10.25 -10.50 -16.06
C SER A 70 11.60 -11.20 -16.28
N ALA A 71 12.19 -11.76 -15.22
CA ALA A 71 13.40 -12.55 -15.29
C ALA A 71 13.17 -14.02 -15.71
N GLY A 72 11.91 -14.43 -15.91
CA GLY A 72 11.55 -15.81 -16.26
C GLY A 72 11.75 -16.81 -15.12
N LEU A 73 11.81 -16.34 -13.87
CA LEU A 73 11.98 -17.21 -12.69
C LEU A 73 10.66 -17.81 -12.21
N SER A 74 9.54 -17.19 -12.59
CA SER A 74 8.19 -17.63 -12.24
C SER A 74 7.18 -17.09 -13.25
N ASP A 75 6.16 -17.89 -13.56
CA ASP A 75 5.06 -17.48 -14.43
C ASP A 75 3.82 -17.02 -13.65
N LEU A 76 3.70 -17.39 -12.38
CA LEU A 76 2.56 -17.01 -11.53
C LEU A 76 2.98 -16.81 -10.08
N VAL A 77 2.81 -15.59 -9.60
CA VAL A 77 3.18 -15.18 -8.24
C VAL A 77 1.94 -14.66 -7.51
N LEU A 78 1.66 -15.26 -6.35
CA LEU A 78 0.69 -14.76 -5.39
C LEU A 78 1.37 -13.73 -4.50
N VAL A 79 0.84 -12.51 -4.49
CA VAL A 79 1.25 -11.45 -3.56
C VAL A 79 0.11 -11.22 -2.57
N SER A 80 0.40 -11.35 -1.28
CA SER A 80 -0.58 -11.13 -0.20
C SER A 80 -0.05 -10.10 0.79
N GLY A 81 -0.85 -9.09 1.08
CA GLY A 81 -0.62 -8.17 2.20
C GLY A 81 -1.46 -8.59 3.40
N ALA A 82 -0.88 -8.58 4.57
CA ALA A 82 -1.59 -8.89 5.80
C ALA A 82 -1.06 -8.09 6.99
N GLU A 83 -1.98 -7.51 7.75
CA GLU A 83 -1.66 -6.74 8.94
C GLU A 83 -2.59 -7.12 10.11
N SER A 84 -2.06 -7.04 11.33
CA SER A 84 -2.82 -7.25 12.55
C SER A 84 -2.84 -6.00 13.41
N ALA A 85 -4.03 -5.52 13.77
CA ALA A 85 -4.18 -4.39 14.68
C ALA A 85 -3.70 -4.71 16.12
N THR A 86 -3.58 -5.98 16.48
CA THR A 86 -3.10 -6.42 17.80
C THR A 86 -1.59 -6.57 17.88
N ASN A 87 -0.90 -6.56 16.74
CA ASN A 87 0.55 -6.61 16.67
C ASN A 87 1.02 -5.54 15.68
N PRO A 88 0.80 -4.26 16.00
CA PRO A 88 1.23 -3.18 15.12
C PRO A 88 2.74 -3.22 14.93
N GLY A 89 3.16 -3.01 13.71
CA GLY A 89 4.58 -2.90 13.38
C GLY A 89 5.25 -1.74 14.09
N GLN A 90 6.53 -1.66 13.93
CA GLN A 90 7.38 -0.74 14.66
C GLN A 90 7.17 0.74 14.31
N VAL A 91 7.49 1.57 15.26
CA VAL A 91 7.55 3.01 15.18
C VAL A 91 8.56 3.46 14.10
N LEU A 92 8.21 4.52 13.38
CA LEU A 92 8.93 4.93 12.17
C LEU A 92 10.28 5.61 12.40
N GLU A 93 10.50 6.30 13.52
CA GLU A 93 11.79 6.97 13.74
C GLU A 93 12.78 6.04 14.44
N TRP A 94 13.77 5.62 13.69
CA TRP A 94 14.82 4.74 14.17
C TRP A 94 15.95 5.46 14.91
N ASP A 95 16.12 6.76 14.66
CA ASP A 95 17.21 7.57 15.22
C ASP A 95 16.70 8.51 16.32
N LYS A 96 16.79 8.07 17.55
CA LYS A 96 16.34 8.83 18.73
C LYS A 96 17.09 10.15 18.95
N SER A 97 18.25 10.34 18.32
CA SER A 97 18.95 11.63 18.37
C SER A 97 18.19 12.75 17.68
N ARG A 98 17.18 12.43 16.86
CA ARG A 98 16.33 13.38 16.14
C ARG A 98 15.08 13.78 16.92
N GLY A 99 14.95 13.37 18.17
CA GLY A 99 13.85 13.71 19.06
C GLY A 99 12.87 12.55 19.29
N ASP A 100 11.82 12.84 20.06
CA ASP A 100 10.86 11.85 20.55
C ASP A 100 9.64 11.67 19.64
N LEU A 101 9.70 12.13 18.41
CA LEU A 101 8.59 12.04 17.44
C LEU A 101 8.50 10.64 16.81
N GLU A 102 8.27 9.65 17.64
CA GLU A 102 8.27 8.24 17.24
C GLU A 102 7.02 7.83 16.47
N HIS A 103 5.89 8.48 16.68
CA HIS A 103 4.64 8.10 16.02
C HIS A 103 4.44 8.87 14.68
N PRO A 104 4.00 8.19 13.61
CA PRO A 104 3.82 8.80 12.28
C PRO A 104 2.93 10.02 12.26
N ILE A 105 1.98 10.13 13.20
CA ILE A 105 1.05 11.25 13.28
C ILE A 105 1.73 12.60 13.50
N TYR A 106 2.84 12.63 14.20
CA TYR A 106 3.60 13.87 14.44
C TYR A 106 4.23 14.37 13.13
N TRP A 107 4.75 13.45 12.33
CA TRP A 107 5.31 13.78 11.01
C TRP A 107 4.23 14.20 10.02
N ALA A 108 3.07 13.55 10.05
CA ALA A 108 1.91 13.96 9.27
C ALA A 108 1.42 15.36 9.67
N SER A 109 1.40 15.68 10.96
CA SER A 109 1.06 17.02 11.46
C SER A 109 2.04 18.08 10.96
N ILE A 110 3.35 17.81 11.02
CA ILE A 110 4.37 18.73 10.49
C ILE A 110 4.20 18.96 8.99
N LEU A 111 3.98 17.89 8.21
CA LEU A 111 3.71 17.99 6.78
C LEU A 111 2.44 18.81 6.49
N THR A 112 1.37 18.58 7.23
CA THR A 112 0.12 19.33 7.11
C THR A 112 0.35 20.81 7.37
N LYS A 113 1.08 21.16 8.42
CA LYS A 113 1.44 22.54 8.76
C LYS A 113 2.25 23.22 7.66
N LEU A 114 3.26 22.51 7.12
CA LEU A 114 4.07 23.01 6.02
C LEU A 114 3.25 23.22 4.75
N HIS A 115 2.36 22.28 4.44
CA HIS A 115 1.45 22.37 3.30
C HIS A 115 0.49 23.58 3.43
N LYS A 116 -0.16 23.72 4.58
CA LYS A 116 -1.03 24.87 4.89
C LYS A 116 -0.27 26.20 4.75
N THR A 117 0.97 26.24 5.24
CA THR A 117 1.81 27.45 5.16
C THR A 117 2.21 27.79 3.72
N LYS A 118 2.60 26.78 2.95
CA LYS A 118 3.11 26.97 1.58
C LYS A 118 2.00 27.27 0.58
N PHE A 119 0.88 26.56 0.69
CA PHE A 119 -0.21 26.60 -0.30
C PHE A 119 -1.46 27.32 0.19
N GLN A 120 -1.46 27.86 1.40
CA GLN A 120 -2.58 28.52 2.05
C GLN A 120 -3.83 27.62 2.17
N THR A 121 -3.62 26.30 2.20
CA THR A 121 -4.70 25.31 2.34
C THR A 121 -5.42 25.49 3.66
N THR A 122 -6.73 25.53 3.59
CA THR A 122 -7.62 25.70 4.73
C THR A 122 -7.93 24.37 5.43
N GLU A 123 -8.40 24.43 6.67
CA GLU A 123 -8.90 23.24 7.37
C GLU A 123 -10.14 22.66 6.71
N GLU A 124 -10.97 23.51 6.11
CA GLU A 124 -12.17 23.09 5.38
C GLU A 124 -11.81 22.25 4.14
N GLU A 125 -10.79 22.67 3.37
CA GLU A 125 -10.31 21.89 2.21
C GLU A 125 -9.78 20.52 2.62
N LEU A 126 -9.07 20.43 3.74
CA LEU A 126 -8.63 19.14 4.28
C LEU A 126 -9.82 18.29 4.73
N ALA A 127 -10.81 18.89 5.38
CA ALA A 127 -12.03 18.21 5.81
C ALA A 127 -12.89 17.72 4.63
N ILE A 128 -12.89 18.43 3.50
CA ILE A 128 -13.55 17.98 2.26
C ILE A 128 -12.93 16.67 1.76
N VAL A 129 -11.60 16.53 1.80
CA VAL A 129 -10.92 15.29 1.41
C VAL A 129 -11.35 14.13 2.30
N SER A 130 -11.37 14.33 3.62
CA SER A 130 -11.83 13.33 4.58
C SER A 130 -13.30 12.96 4.35
N ALA A 131 -14.20 13.93 4.23
CA ALA A 131 -15.62 13.69 3.98
C ALA A 131 -15.87 12.93 2.66
N LYS A 132 -15.13 13.28 1.59
CA LYS A 132 -15.16 12.56 0.31
C LYS A 132 -14.77 11.09 0.50
N ASN A 133 -13.68 10.82 1.20
CA ASN A 133 -13.19 9.44 1.42
C ASN A 133 -14.18 8.63 2.28
N HIS A 134 -14.76 9.20 3.32
CA HIS A 134 -15.82 8.57 4.11
C HIS A 134 -17.05 8.25 3.26
N LYS A 135 -17.45 9.16 2.36
CA LYS A 135 -18.57 8.93 1.44
C LYS A 135 -18.30 7.75 0.51
N HIS A 136 -17.13 7.67 -0.10
CA HIS A 136 -16.76 6.57 -0.99
C HIS A 136 -16.60 5.23 -0.25
N ALA A 137 -16.20 5.26 1.02
CA ALA A 137 -16.10 4.06 1.84
C ALA A 137 -17.45 3.36 2.06
N MET A 138 -18.58 4.08 1.98
CA MET A 138 -19.92 3.48 2.11
C MET A 138 -20.20 2.41 1.04
N ASP A 139 -19.63 2.55 -0.14
CA ASP A 139 -19.81 1.62 -1.25
C ASP A 139 -18.90 0.39 -1.13
N ASN A 140 -18.00 0.37 -0.15
CA ASN A 140 -17.09 -0.74 0.09
C ASN A 140 -17.49 -1.54 1.36
N PRO A 141 -18.07 -2.75 1.22
CA PRO A 141 -18.49 -3.55 2.37
C PRO A 141 -17.35 -4.00 3.26
N LEU A 142 -16.10 -3.90 2.81
CA LEU A 142 -14.89 -4.24 3.56
C LEU A 142 -14.22 -3.03 4.21
N ALA A 143 -14.74 -1.82 4.01
CA ALA A 143 -14.20 -0.63 4.65
C ALA A 143 -14.39 -0.71 6.18
N TYR A 144 -13.35 -0.35 6.93
CA TYR A 144 -13.43 -0.30 8.39
C TYR A 144 -14.48 0.70 8.90
N SER A 145 -14.58 1.86 8.23
CA SER A 145 -15.61 2.86 8.49
C SER A 145 -16.47 3.01 7.24
N ASN A 146 -17.74 2.64 7.34
CA ASN A 146 -18.71 2.69 6.26
C ASN A 146 -19.83 3.71 6.52
N GLU A 147 -19.52 4.75 7.29
CA GLU A 147 -20.42 5.86 7.56
C GLU A 147 -19.96 7.12 6.87
N ALA A 148 -20.87 7.80 6.14
CA ALA A 148 -20.58 9.12 5.60
C ALA A 148 -20.33 10.11 6.73
N LYS A 149 -19.42 11.04 6.49
CA LYS A 149 -19.14 12.16 7.37
C LYS A 149 -19.29 13.46 6.58
N THR A 150 -19.91 14.43 7.21
CA THR A 150 -19.97 15.80 6.66
C THR A 150 -18.69 16.56 6.95
N VAL A 151 -18.40 17.59 6.18
CA VAL A 151 -17.28 18.51 6.44
C VAL A 151 -17.34 19.08 7.85
N SER A 152 -18.55 19.47 8.30
CA SER A 152 -18.76 19.99 9.66
C SER A 152 -18.42 18.95 10.75
N GLU A 153 -18.79 17.67 10.58
CA GLU A 153 -18.44 16.62 11.54
C GLU A 153 -16.93 16.40 11.59
N VAL A 154 -16.26 16.43 10.44
CA VAL A 154 -14.79 16.32 10.39
C VAL A 154 -14.15 17.48 11.13
N MET A 155 -14.54 18.71 10.84
CA MET A 155 -14.01 19.92 11.46
C MET A 155 -14.28 20.02 12.98
N ASN A 156 -15.37 19.40 13.45
CA ASN A 156 -15.71 19.37 14.89
C ASN A 156 -15.24 18.09 15.59
N SER A 157 -14.55 17.20 14.87
CA SER A 157 -14.03 15.97 15.48
C SER A 157 -12.84 16.24 16.40
N LYS A 158 -12.57 15.28 17.28
CA LYS A 158 -11.52 15.42 18.31
C LYS A 158 -10.16 15.72 17.67
N GLN A 159 -9.54 16.80 18.12
CA GLN A 159 -8.17 17.16 17.74
C GLN A 159 -7.16 16.20 18.37
N ILE A 160 -6.20 15.72 17.57
CA ILE A 160 -5.14 14.80 18.02
C ILE A 160 -3.80 15.54 18.10
N THR A 161 -3.52 16.39 17.12
CA THR A 161 -2.36 17.29 17.09
C THR A 161 -2.83 18.69 16.73
N ASP A 162 -1.95 19.68 16.73
CA ASP A 162 -2.31 21.06 16.37
C ASP A 162 -2.91 21.18 14.95
N ASP A 163 -2.55 20.28 14.04
CA ASP A 163 -2.95 20.36 12.64
C ASP A 163 -3.80 19.17 12.15
N LEU A 164 -4.09 18.19 13.02
CA LEU A 164 -4.86 16.99 12.64
C LEU A 164 -5.94 16.64 13.64
N ARG A 165 -7.07 16.21 13.13
CA ARG A 165 -8.22 15.69 13.86
C ARG A 165 -8.36 14.17 13.67
N ILE A 166 -9.15 13.53 14.52
CA ILE A 166 -9.31 12.06 14.46
C ILE A 166 -9.93 11.56 13.15
N LEU A 167 -10.78 12.37 12.52
CA LEU A 167 -11.39 12.01 11.22
C LEU A 167 -10.50 12.35 10.02
N ASP A 168 -9.36 13.03 10.21
CA ASP A 168 -8.34 13.21 9.19
C ASP A 168 -7.41 12.00 9.09
N CYS A 169 -7.48 11.07 10.06
CA CYS A 169 -6.55 9.96 10.21
C CYS A 169 -7.23 8.62 9.91
N SER A 170 -6.52 7.73 9.22
CA SER A 170 -6.94 6.34 9.06
C SER A 170 -6.95 5.62 10.42
N ARG A 171 -7.76 4.59 10.53
CA ARG A 171 -7.87 3.75 11.73
C ARG A 171 -7.04 2.50 11.56
N SER A 172 -6.39 2.06 12.64
CA SER A 172 -5.74 0.75 12.66
C SER A 172 -6.79 -0.35 12.62
N CYS A 173 -6.62 -1.29 11.71
CA CYS A 173 -7.48 -2.46 11.59
C CYS A 173 -6.68 -3.69 11.18
N SER A 174 -7.19 -4.88 11.49
CA SER A 174 -6.69 -6.12 10.92
C SER A 174 -7.27 -6.31 9.53
N GLY A 175 -6.46 -6.79 8.60
CA GLY A 175 -6.93 -7.04 7.25
C GLY A 175 -5.92 -7.75 6.39
N SER A 176 -6.40 -8.28 5.26
CA SER A 176 -5.54 -8.87 4.24
C SER A 176 -6.13 -8.64 2.85
N SER A 177 -5.23 -8.53 1.88
CA SER A 177 -5.56 -8.43 0.46
C SER A 177 -4.58 -9.26 -0.34
N SER A 178 -5.04 -9.86 -1.44
CA SER A 178 -4.20 -10.70 -2.28
C SER A 178 -4.45 -10.43 -3.76
N ILE A 179 -3.39 -10.49 -4.55
CA ILE A 179 -3.43 -10.39 -6.01
C ILE A 179 -2.55 -11.48 -6.63
N LEU A 180 -2.88 -11.86 -7.86
CA LEU A 180 -2.05 -12.72 -8.69
C LEU A 180 -1.35 -11.87 -9.76
N LEU A 181 -0.04 -12.01 -9.87
CA LEU A 181 0.75 -11.50 -10.98
C LEU A 181 1.18 -12.68 -11.84
N ALA A 182 1.07 -12.50 -13.14
CA ALA A 182 1.35 -13.56 -14.09
C ALA A 182 2.17 -13.05 -15.29
N SER A 183 2.94 -13.94 -15.92
CA SER A 183 3.51 -13.69 -17.25
C SER A 183 2.38 -13.45 -18.26
N GLU A 184 2.65 -12.77 -19.35
CA GLU A 184 1.63 -12.48 -20.36
C GLU A 184 0.95 -13.76 -20.85
N GLU A 185 1.72 -14.82 -21.13
CA GLU A 185 1.19 -16.10 -21.57
C GLU A 185 0.24 -16.72 -20.55
N LYS A 186 0.64 -16.73 -19.26
CA LYS A 186 -0.19 -17.27 -18.17
C LYS A 186 -1.41 -16.39 -17.93
N ALA A 187 -1.27 -15.07 -17.93
CA ALA A 187 -2.36 -14.12 -17.72
C ALA A 187 -3.50 -14.30 -18.74
N ARG A 188 -3.16 -14.45 -20.03
CA ARG A 188 -4.14 -14.70 -21.10
C ARG A 188 -4.88 -16.03 -20.97
N LYS A 189 -4.30 -17.02 -20.28
CA LYS A 189 -4.94 -18.32 -20.02
C LYS A 189 -5.92 -18.27 -18.85
N ILE A 190 -5.63 -17.44 -17.82
CA ILE A 190 -6.39 -17.39 -16.58
C ILE A 190 -7.33 -16.19 -16.45
N SER A 191 -7.27 -15.24 -17.38
CA SER A 191 -8.15 -14.06 -17.40
C SER A 191 -8.53 -13.68 -18.82
N GLU A 192 -9.81 -13.37 -19.03
CA GLU A 192 -10.31 -12.81 -20.30
C GLU A 192 -9.92 -11.32 -20.44
N GLN A 193 -9.74 -10.63 -19.33
CA GLN A 193 -9.41 -9.20 -19.28
C GLN A 193 -8.29 -8.97 -18.25
N PRO A 194 -7.04 -9.35 -18.55
CA PRO A 194 -5.93 -9.09 -17.65
C PRO A 194 -5.64 -7.59 -17.59
N ILE A 195 -5.24 -7.13 -16.40
CA ILE A 195 -4.77 -5.75 -16.17
C ILE A 195 -3.24 -5.75 -16.26
N TRP A 196 -2.69 -4.89 -17.09
CA TRP A 196 -1.27 -4.85 -17.39
C TRP A 196 -0.54 -3.85 -16.51
N ILE A 197 0.58 -4.28 -15.93
CA ILE A 197 1.55 -3.37 -15.30
C ILE A 197 2.48 -2.87 -16.41
N THR A 198 2.26 -1.64 -16.87
CA THR A 198 3.01 -1.06 -17.98
C THR A 198 4.24 -0.29 -17.51
N GLY A 199 4.22 0.21 -16.26
CA GLY A 199 5.34 0.94 -15.70
C GLY A 199 5.46 0.75 -14.19
N ILE A 200 6.69 0.66 -13.71
CA ILE A 200 7.03 0.65 -12.29
C ILE A 200 8.09 1.70 -12.00
N GLY A 201 8.01 2.27 -10.81
CA GLY A 201 9.01 3.22 -10.34
C GLY A 201 9.25 3.07 -8.85
N GLN A 202 10.52 3.15 -8.47
CA GLN A 202 10.95 3.07 -7.09
C GLN A 202 12.12 4.01 -6.84
N LYS A 203 12.12 4.69 -5.70
CA LYS A 203 13.24 5.54 -5.28
C LYS A 203 13.33 5.64 -3.77
N THR A 204 14.49 5.34 -3.24
CA THR A 204 14.87 5.64 -1.86
C THR A 204 15.73 6.89 -1.84
N THR A 205 15.37 7.89 -1.02
CA THR A 205 16.17 9.10 -0.81
C THR A 205 16.79 9.11 0.58
N SER A 206 15.98 9.02 1.63
CA SER A 206 16.46 9.02 3.01
C SER A 206 15.50 8.24 3.90
N ALA A 207 16.02 7.58 4.93
CA ALA A 207 15.23 7.05 6.03
C ALA A 207 14.78 8.14 7.02
N SER A 208 15.32 9.36 6.91
CA SER A 208 14.97 10.48 7.76
C SER A 208 13.72 11.21 7.29
N PHE A 209 12.69 11.28 8.12
CA PHE A 209 11.49 12.07 7.86
C PHE A 209 11.81 13.56 7.68
N THR A 210 12.64 14.13 8.54
CA THR A 210 13.05 15.54 8.44
C THR A 210 13.64 15.87 7.07
N LYS A 211 14.52 15.00 6.58
CA LYS A 211 15.15 15.22 5.27
C LYS A 211 14.16 15.07 4.13
N ASN A 212 13.29 14.06 4.19
CA ASN A 212 12.26 13.85 3.17
C ASN A 212 11.26 15.00 3.10
N ILE A 213 10.86 15.56 4.24
CA ILE A 213 10.00 16.74 4.32
C ILE A 213 10.64 17.95 3.62
N LEU A 214 11.91 18.23 3.92
CA LEU A 214 12.64 19.34 3.31
C LEU A 214 12.85 19.16 1.79
N GLU A 215 12.91 17.93 1.31
CA GLU A 215 13.05 17.59 -0.11
C GLU A 215 11.71 17.50 -0.87
N GLU A 216 10.59 17.89 -0.25
CA GLU A 216 9.25 17.96 -0.89
C GLU A 216 8.83 16.64 -1.57
N VAL A 217 8.94 15.52 -0.84
CA VAL A 217 8.59 14.17 -1.32
C VAL A 217 9.30 13.76 -2.63
N LYS A 218 10.54 14.18 -2.80
CA LYS A 218 11.37 13.94 -3.97
C LYS A 218 11.41 12.47 -4.42
N SER A 219 11.38 11.53 -3.46
CA SER A 219 11.33 10.09 -3.77
C SER A 219 10.10 9.72 -4.59
N THR A 220 8.92 10.23 -4.21
CA THR A 220 7.67 9.97 -4.92
C THR A 220 7.72 10.52 -6.34
N ARG A 221 8.20 11.77 -6.52
CA ARG A 221 8.33 12.37 -7.84
C ARG A 221 9.24 11.56 -8.75
N ILE A 222 10.44 11.17 -8.29
CA ILE A 222 11.38 10.39 -9.09
C ILE A 222 10.83 8.99 -9.42
N ALA A 223 10.13 8.36 -8.48
CA ALA A 223 9.48 7.08 -8.72
C ALA A 223 8.37 7.19 -9.79
N ALA A 224 7.53 8.23 -9.71
CA ALA A 224 6.50 8.51 -10.70
C ALA A 224 7.10 8.77 -12.10
N GLU A 225 8.10 9.65 -12.20
CA GLU A 225 8.83 9.91 -13.47
C GLU A 225 9.39 8.62 -14.10
N SER A 226 9.90 7.70 -13.25
CA SER A 226 10.42 6.42 -13.73
C SER A 226 9.32 5.51 -14.25
N ALA A 227 8.17 5.45 -13.56
CA ALA A 227 7.02 4.65 -13.97
C ALA A 227 6.40 5.18 -15.28
N TYR A 228 6.19 6.49 -15.39
CA TYR A 228 5.67 7.10 -16.62
C TYR A 228 6.60 6.89 -17.82
N LYS A 229 7.91 7.08 -17.61
CA LYS A 229 8.91 6.81 -18.65
C LYS A 229 8.90 5.35 -19.12
N MET A 230 8.76 4.39 -18.19
CA MET A 230 8.70 2.97 -18.55
C MET A 230 7.42 2.62 -19.29
N ALA A 231 6.30 3.23 -18.91
CA ALA A 231 5.00 3.02 -19.54
C ALA A 231 4.83 3.80 -20.87
N ASP A 232 5.75 4.70 -21.19
CA ASP A 232 5.67 5.62 -22.35
C ASP A 232 4.38 6.44 -22.37
N ILE A 233 4.02 7.00 -21.18
CA ILE A 233 2.83 7.84 -21.00
C ILE A 233 3.17 9.12 -20.28
N GLU A 234 2.35 10.15 -20.48
CA GLU A 234 2.38 11.40 -19.71
C GLU A 234 1.33 11.37 -18.58
N PRO A 235 1.54 12.11 -17.49
CA PRO A 235 0.62 12.14 -16.34
C PRO A 235 -0.82 12.50 -16.71
N GLU A 236 -1.02 13.33 -17.74
CA GLU A 236 -2.32 13.78 -18.24
C GLU A 236 -3.17 12.67 -18.87
N LEU A 237 -2.55 11.52 -19.18
CA LEU A 237 -3.22 10.34 -19.71
C LEU A 237 -3.70 9.38 -18.61
N ILE A 238 -3.53 9.73 -17.35
CA ILE A 238 -4.03 8.92 -16.23
C ILE A 238 -5.50 9.28 -15.98
N ASP A 239 -6.37 8.31 -16.18
CA ASP A 239 -7.81 8.48 -15.96
C ASP A 239 -8.20 8.39 -14.48
N VAL A 240 -7.51 7.56 -13.70
CA VAL A 240 -7.79 7.31 -12.28
C VAL A 240 -6.48 7.19 -11.50
N ALA A 241 -6.41 7.90 -10.34
CA ALA A 241 -5.28 7.89 -9.42
C ALA A 241 -5.72 7.56 -7.98
#